data_0dc1300dd8a4a0b066b5dba309c11753
#
_entry.id   0dc1300dd8a4a0b066b5dba309c11753
#
_cell.length_a   1.000
_cell.length_b   1.000
_cell.length_c   1.000
_cell.angle_alpha   90.00
_cell.angle_beta   90.00
_cell.angle_gamma   90.00
#
_symmetry.space_group_name_H-M   'P 1'
#
loop_
_entity.id
_entity.type
_entity.pdbx_description
1 polymer ?
#
loop_
_entity_poly.entity_id
_entity_poly.type
_entity_poly.pdbx_seq_one_letter_code
_entity_poly.pdbx_strand_id
1 'polypeptide(L)' 'MELHMHYDPAVDIALISFENGRAIGERHSWGLIERDPDDGHLMGFEIWKASTILPAELIAALPTSGKPHGVAV' A
#
# COMPACT_ATOMS: atom_id res chain seq x y z
N MET A 1 0.43 17.28 -1.16
CA MET A 1 0.38 15.85 -0.84
C MET A 1 0.53 15.04 -2.13
N GLU A 2 1.34 14.03 -2.07
CA GLU A 2 1.60 13.18 -3.22
C GLU A 2 0.98 11.81 -2.94
N LEU A 3 -0.11 11.50 -3.63
CA LEU A 3 -0.84 10.26 -3.38
C LEU A 3 -0.41 9.19 -4.39
N HIS A 4 0.12 8.11 -3.87
CA HIS A 4 0.49 6.94 -4.66
C HIS A 4 -0.30 5.74 -4.20
N MET A 5 -0.90 5.04 -5.14
CA MET A 5 -1.67 3.83 -4.85
C MET A 5 -1.34 2.77 -5.86
N HIS A 6 -1.17 1.54 -5.42
CA HIS A 6 -1.09 0.43 -6.34
C HIS A 6 -1.47 -0.87 -5.66
N TYR A 7 -1.79 -1.86 -6.48
CA TYR A 7 -2.17 -3.19 -6.03
C TYR A 7 -1.25 -4.21 -6.68
N ASP A 8 -0.72 -5.12 -5.88
CA ASP A 8 0.11 -6.22 -6.39
C ASP A 8 -0.71 -7.51 -6.31
N PRO A 9 -1.22 -7.99 -7.44
CA PRO A 9 -2.05 -9.21 -7.45
C PRO A 9 -1.26 -10.48 -7.11
N ALA A 10 0.05 -10.48 -7.30
CA ALA A 10 0.85 -11.66 -7.02
C ALA A 10 0.89 -11.99 -5.53
N VAL A 11 0.82 -10.99 -4.68
CA VAL A 11 0.86 -11.17 -3.23
C VAL A 11 -0.40 -10.65 -2.54
N ASP A 12 -1.34 -10.10 -3.31
CA ASP A 12 -2.61 -9.57 -2.81
C ASP A 12 -2.39 -8.48 -1.76
N ILE A 13 -1.52 -7.52 -2.09
CA ILE A 13 -1.21 -6.39 -1.22
C ILE A 13 -1.55 -5.09 -1.94
N ALA A 14 -2.28 -4.21 -1.25
CA ALA A 14 -2.55 -2.86 -1.71
C ALA A 14 -1.70 -1.88 -0.91
N LEU A 15 -1.10 -0.91 -1.60
CA LEU A 15 -0.33 0.15 -0.98
C LEU A 15 -0.96 1.50 -1.26
N ILE A 16 -1.08 2.31 -0.23
CA ILE A 16 -1.58 3.67 -0.32
C ILE A 16 -0.58 4.55 0.43
N SER A 17 0.06 5.47 -0.28
CA SER A 17 1.10 6.31 0.29
C SER A 17 0.77 7.77 0.07
N PHE A 18 0.81 8.56 1.13
CA PHE A 18 0.54 10.00 1.08
C PHE A 18 1.81 10.81 0.99
N GLU A 19 2.94 10.21 1.34
CA GLU A 19 4.18 10.93 1.54
C GLU A 19 5.34 9.98 1.40
N ASN A 20 6.43 10.41 0.77
CA ASN A 20 7.65 9.64 0.69
C ASN A 20 8.56 9.97 1.87
N GLY A 21 9.44 9.04 2.20
CA GLY A 21 10.42 9.24 3.23
C GLY A 21 10.49 8.06 4.17
N ARG A 22 11.24 8.24 5.24
CA ARG A 22 11.38 7.19 6.26
C ARG A 22 10.07 7.05 7.01
N ALA A 23 9.67 5.83 7.26
CA ALA A 23 8.45 5.54 7.99
C ALA A 23 8.69 4.40 8.95
N ILE A 24 7.93 4.40 10.05
CA ILE A 24 7.85 3.28 10.96
C ILE A 24 6.55 2.54 10.65
N GLY A 25 6.62 1.22 10.51
CA GLY A 25 5.44 0.40 10.29
C GLY A 25 4.81 0.00 11.60
N GLU A 26 3.56 0.38 11.79
CA GLU A 26 2.76 -0.06 12.93
C GLU A 26 1.94 -1.26 12.46
N ARG A 27 2.25 -2.44 12.99
CA ARG A 27 1.67 -3.69 12.50
C ARG A 27 0.28 -3.94 13.08
N HIS A 28 -0.62 -4.37 12.19
CA HIS A 28 -1.97 -4.82 12.54
C HIS A 28 -2.24 -6.15 11.84
N SER A 29 -3.30 -6.82 12.22
CA SER A 29 -3.63 -8.12 11.61
C SER A 29 -3.91 -8.01 10.10
N TRP A 30 -4.34 -6.83 9.64
CA TRP A 30 -4.69 -6.60 8.24
C TRP A 30 -3.56 -5.95 7.44
N GLY A 31 -2.48 -5.52 8.08
CA GLY A 31 -1.39 -4.85 7.39
C GLY A 31 -0.61 -3.91 8.28
N LEU A 32 -0.12 -2.82 7.68
CA LEU A 32 0.68 -1.82 8.38
C LEU A 32 0.09 -0.43 8.22
N ILE A 33 0.21 0.37 9.27
CA ILE A 33 0.06 1.82 9.18
C ILE A 33 1.48 2.39 9.17
N GLU A 34 1.79 3.21 8.19
CA GLU A 34 3.11 3.85 8.10
C GLU A 34 3.05 5.24 8.67
N ARG A 35 3.93 5.52 9.63
CA ARG A 35 3.96 6.78 10.35
C ARG A 35 5.35 7.39 10.30
N ASP A 36 5.39 8.71 10.34
CA ASP A 36 6.66 9.46 10.45
C ASP A 36 7.32 9.09 11.79
N PRO A 37 8.63 8.76 11.77
CA PRO A 37 9.32 8.38 13.01
C PRO A 37 9.51 9.52 14.01
N ASP A 38 9.39 10.77 13.57
CA ASP A 38 9.61 11.91 14.45
C ASP A 38 8.34 12.36 15.17
N ASP A 39 7.24 12.52 14.44
CA ASP A 39 6.01 13.04 15.03
C ASP A 39 4.82 12.08 14.95
N GLY A 40 4.98 10.95 14.28
CA GLY A 40 3.95 9.92 14.23
C GLY A 40 2.81 10.20 13.26
N HIS A 41 2.91 11.25 12.42
CA HIS A 41 1.82 11.50 11.50
C HIS A 41 1.71 10.40 10.45
N LEU A 42 0.51 10.24 9.92
CA LEU A 42 0.20 9.17 8.97
C LEU A 42 0.88 9.41 7.64
N MET A 43 1.60 8.41 7.14
CA MET A 43 2.28 8.47 5.85
C MET A 43 1.69 7.53 4.82
N GLY A 44 1.03 6.46 5.24
CA GLY A 44 0.44 5.53 4.32
C GLY A 44 -0.05 4.25 4.98
N PHE A 45 -0.50 3.32 4.14
CA PHE A 45 -0.99 2.01 4.55
C PHE A 45 -0.47 0.93 3.63
N GLU A 46 -0.24 -0.24 4.19
CA GLU A 46 -0.03 -1.46 3.41
C GLU A 46 -1.10 -2.45 3.87
N ILE A 47 -1.95 -2.90 2.94
CA ILE A 47 -3.10 -3.76 3.27
C ILE A 47 -2.84 -5.15 2.70
N TRP A 48 -2.73 -6.14 3.59
CA TRP A 48 -2.49 -7.53 3.22
C TRP A 48 -3.82 -8.23 2.95
N LYS A 49 -3.79 -9.19 2.03
CA LYS A 49 -5.00 -9.90 1.60
C LYS A 49 -6.06 -8.89 1.19
N ALA A 50 -5.65 -7.91 0.42
CA ALA A 50 -6.48 -6.75 0.10
C ALA A 50 -7.78 -7.14 -0.58
N SER A 51 -7.78 -8.20 -1.38
CA SER A 51 -9.00 -8.64 -2.06
C SER A 51 -10.08 -9.13 -1.10
N THR A 52 -9.72 -9.48 0.13
CA THR A 52 -10.69 -9.93 1.14
C THR A 52 -11.18 -8.78 2.01
N ILE A 53 -10.55 -7.62 1.93
CA ILE A 53 -10.84 -6.46 2.80
C ILE A 53 -11.47 -5.33 2.01
N LEU A 54 -10.95 -5.06 0.81
CA LEU A 54 -11.38 -3.94 -0.01
C LEU A 54 -12.44 -4.39 -1.01
N PRO A 55 -13.37 -3.50 -1.38
CA PRO A 55 -14.34 -3.84 -2.42
C PRO A 55 -13.66 -4.16 -3.74
N ALA A 56 -14.24 -5.08 -4.50
CA ALA A 56 -13.68 -5.50 -5.77
C ALA A 56 -13.54 -4.33 -6.74
N GLU A 57 -14.49 -3.39 -6.71
CA GLU A 57 -14.45 -2.21 -7.56
C GLU A 57 -13.23 -1.34 -7.26
N LEU A 58 -12.87 -1.23 -5.99
CA LEU A 58 -11.70 -0.46 -5.59
C LEU A 58 -10.42 -1.15 -6.06
N ILE A 59 -10.32 -2.46 -5.84
CA ILE A 59 -9.17 -3.24 -6.31
C ILE A 59 -8.98 -3.06 -7.81
N ALA A 60 -10.08 -3.14 -8.57
CA ALA A 60 -10.03 -3.01 -10.03
C ALA A 60 -9.58 -1.62 -10.47
N ALA A 61 -9.85 -0.60 -9.65
CA ALA A 61 -9.50 0.78 -9.96
C ALA A 61 -8.06 1.14 -9.62
N LEU A 62 -7.40 0.34 -8.79
CA LEU A 62 -6.01 0.63 -8.38
C LEU A 62 -5.03 0.27 -9.49
N PRO A 63 -4.01 1.11 -9.74
CA PRO A 63 -2.93 0.71 -10.64
C PRO A 63 -2.28 -0.58 -10.14
N THR A 64 -1.99 -1.49 -11.05
CA THR A 64 -1.31 -2.73 -10.68
C THR A 64 0.18 -2.54 -10.75
N SER A 65 0.88 -3.08 -9.76
CA SER A 65 2.32 -3.11 -9.81
C SER A 65 2.75 -4.41 -10.46
N GLY A 66 3.64 -4.37 -11.06
CA GLY A 66 4.12 -5.51 -11.58
C GLY A 66 4.40 -5.62 -12.91
N LYS A 67 4.31 -5.60 -12.92
CA LYS A 67 4.77 -5.86 -13.68
C LYS A 67 5.82 -5.79 -13.88
N PRO A 68 5.90 -6.04 -14.07
CA PRO A 68 6.64 -6.33 -13.95
C PRO A 68 7.42 -6.08 -13.64
N HIS A 69 7.58 -5.77 -13.06
CA HIS A 69 8.45 -5.66 -12.57
C HIS A 69 9.09 -6.12 -12.71
N GLY A 70 8.84 -6.26 -13.14
CA GLY A 70 9.53 -6.64 -13.34
C GLY A 70 9.64 -6.80 -13.93
N VAL A 71 9.33 -6.63 -14.43
CA VAL A 71 9.69 -6.71 -14.97
C VAL A 71 10.01 -6.37 -15.29
N ALA A 72 10.00 -6.16 -15.54
CA ALA A 72 10.43 -5.83 -15.77
C ALA A 72 10.76 -5.74 -15.84
N VAL A 73 10.57 -5.62 -15.94
CA VAL A 73 11.06 -5.60 -15.89
C VAL A 73 11.43 -5.61 -15.93
#